data_77a19bd34a0450427ce6a91494aba071
#
_entry.id   77a19bd34a0450427ce6a91494aba071
#
_cell.length_a   1.000
_cell.length_b   1.000
_cell.length_c   1.000
_cell.angle_alpha   90.00
_cell.angle_beta   90.00
_cell.angle_gamma   90.00
#
_symmetry.space_group_name_H-M   'P 1'
#
loop_
_entity.id
_entity.type
_entity.pdbx_description
1 polymer ?
#
loop_
_entity_poly.entity_id
_entity_poly.type
_entity_poly.pdbx_seq_one_letter_code
_entity_poly.pdbx_strand_id
1 'polypeptide(L)'
;MDTDLAPSVEKAAAALKAGGAREPGEQLRSLLSELRSRFEALYGPRLVRLMLFGSQARGDAEPGSDIDVLVVLEGPVRPGKEIARTGEIAAGMSLENNVVISCTFISADQFEREESPLMINVRREGVPV
;
A
#
# COMPACT_ATOMS: atom_id res chain seq x y z
N MET A 1 -3.81 17.18 4.54
CA MET A 1 -3.56 16.67 3.84
C MET A 1 -2.49 15.74 3.63
N ASP A 2 -1.82 15.73 2.73
CA ASP A 2 -0.90 14.70 2.39
C ASP A 2 0.47 14.89 2.91
N THR A 3 0.68 15.94 3.69
CA THR A 3 2.00 16.23 4.22
C THR A 3 2.54 15.12 5.08
N ASP A 4 1.67 14.45 5.86
CA ASP A 4 2.16 13.38 6.72
C ASP A 4 2.49 12.12 5.94
N LEU A 5 1.86 11.94 4.79
CA LEU A 5 2.12 10.76 3.98
C LEU A 5 3.34 10.92 3.11
N ALA A 6 3.54 12.12 2.59
CA ALA A 6 4.63 12.37 1.66
C ALA A 6 6.00 12.01 2.22
N PRO A 7 6.34 12.39 3.47
CA PRO A 7 7.65 12.01 4.00
C PRO A 7 7.84 10.50 4.11
N SER A 8 6.78 9.76 4.45
CA SER A 8 6.89 8.31 4.56
C SER A 8 7.06 7.64 3.20
N VAL A 9 6.30 8.10 2.23
CA VAL A 9 6.42 7.59 0.87
C VAL A 9 7.78 7.96 0.28
N GLU A 10 8.25 9.16 0.59
CA GLU A 10 9.57 9.59 0.16
C GLU A 10 10.65 8.68 0.73
N LYS A 11 10.51 8.26 1.97
CA LYS A 11 11.49 7.39 2.58
C LYS A 11 11.55 6.06 1.85
N ALA A 12 10.39 5.48 1.51
CA ALA A 12 10.36 4.23 0.77
C ALA A 12 10.95 4.42 -0.61
N ALA A 13 10.59 5.51 -1.28
CA ALA A 13 11.11 5.79 -2.61
C ALA A 13 12.62 6.03 -2.57
N ALA A 14 13.08 6.72 -1.54
CA ALA A 14 14.51 6.98 -1.40
C ALA A 14 15.29 5.69 -1.18
N ALA A 15 14.71 4.74 -0.45
CA ALA A 15 15.35 3.44 -0.26
C ALA A 15 15.51 2.70 -1.58
N LEU A 16 14.51 2.78 -2.45
CA LEU A 16 14.60 2.17 -3.77
C LEU A 16 15.65 2.87 -4.62
N LYS A 17 15.70 4.21 -4.53
CA LYS A 17 16.73 4.96 -5.27
C LYS A 17 18.12 4.62 -4.78
N ALA A 18 18.28 4.45 -3.49
CA ALA A 18 19.58 4.11 -2.93
C ALA A 18 20.07 2.78 -3.47
N GLY A 19 19.17 1.94 -3.96
CA GLY A 19 19.57 0.73 -4.63
C GLY A 19 20.07 0.93 -6.04
N GLY A 20 20.17 2.18 -6.51
CA GLY A 20 20.81 2.47 -7.75
C GLY A 20 19.90 2.91 -8.89
N ALA A 21 18.60 2.82 -8.73
CA ALA A 21 17.67 3.20 -9.76
C ALA A 21 16.86 4.41 -9.31
N ARG A 22 16.83 5.45 -10.12
CA ARG A 22 16.09 6.62 -9.76
C ARG A 22 14.63 6.56 -10.13
N GLU A 23 14.35 6.10 -11.33
CA GLU A 23 13.00 6.03 -11.81
C GLU A 23 12.08 5.15 -11.01
N PRO A 24 12.50 3.96 -10.54
CA PRO A 24 11.59 3.13 -9.75
C PRO A 24 11.06 3.81 -8.52
N GLY A 25 11.85 4.66 -7.86
CA GLY A 25 11.37 5.38 -6.69
C GLY A 25 10.27 6.35 -7.05
N GLU A 26 10.45 7.08 -8.15
CA GLU A 26 9.45 8.03 -8.60
C GLU A 26 8.18 7.31 -9.07
N GLN A 27 8.34 6.19 -9.76
CA GLN A 27 7.20 5.43 -10.21
C GLN A 27 6.40 4.88 -9.03
N LEU A 28 7.08 4.37 -8.03
CA LEU A 28 6.42 3.84 -6.84
C LEU A 28 5.61 4.93 -6.14
N ARG A 29 6.23 6.08 -5.96
CA ARG A 29 5.54 7.18 -5.28
C ARG A 29 4.31 7.63 -6.04
N SER A 30 4.44 7.76 -7.35
CA SER A 30 3.34 8.19 -8.20
C SER A 30 2.22 7.14 -8.18
N LEU A 31 2.59 5.88 -8.25
CA LEU A 31 1.61 4.79 -8.23
C LEU A 31 0.84 4.76 -6.91
N LEU A 32 1.55 4.89 -5.79
CA LEU A 32 0.90 4.85 -4.48
C LEU A 32 -0.01 6.04 -4.28
N SER A 33 0.38 7.21 -4.78
CA SER A 33 -0.45 8.40 -4.71
C SER A 33 -1.75 8.21 -5.48
N GLU A 34 -1.65 7.64 -6.66
CA GLU A 34 -2.84 7.38 -7.46
C GLU A 34 -3.71 6.31 -6.84
N LEU A 35 -3.10 5.27 -6.30
CA LEU A 35 -3.85 4.20 -5.64
C LEU A 35 -4.64 4.77 -4.47
N ARG A 36 -4.00 5.60 -3.66
CA ARG A 36 -4.67 6.23 -2.54
C ARG A 36 -5.85 7.07 -3.01
N SER A 37 -5.65 7.86 -4.05
CA SER A 37 -6.69 8.72 -4.58
C SER A 37 -7.90 7.91 -5.02
N ARG A 38 -7.66 6.81 -5.71
CA ARG A 38 -8.75 5.97 -6.20
C ARG A 38 -9.46 5.25 -5.05
N PHE A 39 -8.71 4.80 -4.05
CA PHE A 39 -9.33 4.13 -2.91
C PHE A 39 -10.09 5.13 -2.04
N GLU A 40 -9.59 6.35 -1.92
CA GLU A 40 -10.33 7.39 -1.21
C GLU A 40 -11.64 7.70 -1.90
N ALA A 41 -11.64 7.73 -3.22
CA ALA A 41 -12.87 7.98 -3.96
C ALA A 41 -13.87 6.84 -3.79
N LEU A 42 -13.36 5.61 -3.71
CA LEU A 42 -14.23 4.45 -3.58
C LEU A 42 -14.78 4.29 -2.17
N TYR A 43 -13.93 4.44 -1.16
CA TYR A 43 -14.31 4.14 0.22
C TYR A 43 -14.69 5.37 1.05
N GLY A 44 -14.23 6.54 0.66
CA GLY A 44 -14.52 7.75 1.43
C GLY A 44 -14.04 7.63 2.86
N PRO A 45 -14.87 8.05 3.83
CA PRO A 45 -14.46 8.03 5.24
C PRO A 45 -14.18 6.63 5.79
N ARG A 46 -14.60 5.61 5.09
CA ARG A 46 -14.36 4.23 5.54
C ARG A 46 -12.89 3.85 5.43
N LEU A 47 -12.13 4.53 4.58
CA LEU A 47 -10.71 4.26 4.44
C LEU A 47 -9.95 4.89 5.60
N VAL A 48 -9.41 4.06 6.49
CA VAL A 48 -8.71 4.53 7.68
C VAL A 48 -7.23 4.68 7.43
N ARG A 49 -6.62 3.68 6.81
CA ARG A 49 -5.19 3.71 6.52
C ARG A 49 -4.91 2.96 5.23
N LEU A 50 -3.85 3.36 4.59
CA LEU A 50 -3.30 2.65 3.45
C LEU A 50 -1.80 2.55 3.72
N MET A 51 -1.26 1.34 3.77
CA MET A 51 0.13 1.16 4.16
C MET A 51 0.86 0.27 3.18
N LEU A 52 2.06 0.70 2.83
CA LEU A 52 2.98 -0.12 2.04
C LEU A 52 3.74 -1.01 3.00
N PHE A 53 3.87 -2.30 2.68
CA PHE A 53 4.67 -3.19 3.51
C PHE A 53 5.43 -4.15 2.60
N GLY A 54 6.16 -5.08 3.19
CA GLY A 54 6.92 -6.04 2.41
C GLY A 54 8.21 -5.45 1.89
N SER A 55 8.77 -6.06 0.84
CA SER A 55 10.08 -5.69 0.35
C SER A 55 10.15 -4.26 -0.18
N GLN A 56 9.06 -3.75 -0.75
CA GLN A 56 9.06 -2.38 -1.24
C GLN A 56 9.18 -1.38 -0.09
N ALA A 57 8.56 -1.69 1.06
CA ALA A 57 8.65 -0.81 2.22
C ALA A 57 10.03 -0.88 2.85
N ARG A 58 10.64 -2.06 2.86
CA ARG A 58 11.97 -2.23 3.42
C ARG A 58 13.07 -1.69 2.53
N GLY A 59 12.78 -1.50 1.24
CA GLY A 59 13.78 -1.01 0.30
C GLY A 59 14.68 -2.11 -0.24
N ASP A 60 14.31 -3.38 -0.04
CA ASP A 60 15.11 -4.49 -0.53
C ASP A 60 14.38 -5.27 -1.64
N ALA A 61 13.43 -4.62 -2.30
CA ALA A 61 12.68 -5.24 -3.37
C ALA A 61 13.57 -5.45 -4.58
N GLU A 62 13.38 -6.61 -5.21
CA GLU A 62 14.06 -6.89 -6.46
C GLU A 62 13.19 -6.43 -7.61
N PRO A 63 13.77 -6.25 -8.80
CA PRO A 63 12.97 -5.88 -9.96
C PRO A 63 11.83 -6.88 -10.16
N GLY A 64 10.63 -6.36 -10.35
CA GLY A 64 9.46 -7.21 -10.53
C GLY A 64 8.79 -7.67 -9.25
N SER A 65 9.29 -7.26 -8.09
CA SER A 65 8.64 -7.60 -6.83
C SER A 65 7.27 -6.99 -6.73
N ASP A 66 6.36 -7.72 -6.06
CA ASP A 66 5.01 -7.22 -5.82
C ASP A 66 5.04 -5.97 -4.94
N ILE A 67 4.02 -5.16 -5.11
CA ILE A 67 3.79 -4.02 -4.25
C ILE A 67 2.70 -4.43 -3.28
N ASP A 68 3.08 -4.63 -2.02
CA ASP A 68 2.16 -5.11 -1.00
C ASP A 68 1.55 -3.95 -0.24
N VAL A 69 0.22 -3.86 -0.27
CA VAL A 69 -0.50 -2.76 0.34
C VAL A 69 -1.54 -3.31 1.32
N LEU A 70 -1.52 -2.77 2.52
CA LEU A 70 -2.53 -3.08 3.52
C LEU A 70 -3.58 -1.98 3.50
N VAL A 71 -4.84 -2.39 3.36
CA VAL A 71 -5.96 -1.46 3.32
C VAL A 71 -6.76 -1.65 4.61
N VAL A 72 -6.78 -0.62 5.44
CA VAL A 72 -7.48 -0.67 6.73
C VAL A 72 -8.78 0.10 6.59
N LEU A 73 -9.88 -0.57 6.84
CA LEU A 73 -11.20 0.00 6.66
C LEU A 73 -11.98 0.03 7.98
N GLU A 74 -12.81 1.05 8.12
CA GLU A 74 -13.72 1.13 9.26
C GLU A 74 -14.84 0.12 9.11
N GLY A 75 -15.24 -0.50 10.21
CA GLY A 75 -16.35 -1.45 10.21
C GLY A 75 -15.93 -2.85 9.80
N PRO A 76 -16.90 -3.75 9.67
CA PRO A 76 -16.59 -5.14 9.32
C PRO A 76 -16.01 -5.22 7.93
N VAL A 77 -15.02 -6.10 7.76
CA VAL A 77 -14.35 -6.30 6.48
C VAL A 77 -14.46 -7.75 6.08
N ARG A 78 -14.91 -7.97 4.86
CA ARG A 78 -14.94 -9.29 4.25
C ARG A 78 -13.93 -9.26 3.11
N PRO A 79 -12.76 -9.86 3.30
CA PRO A 79 -11.67 -9.69 2.32
C PRO A 79 -12.06 -10.02 0.88
N GLY A 80 -12.78 -11.10 0.66
CA GLY A 80 -13.18 -11.46 -0.69
C GLY A 80 -14.06 -10.42 -1.35
N LYS A 81 -14.93 -9.80 -0.57
CA LYS A 81 -15.82 -8.77 -1.07
C LYS A 81 -15.04 -7.52 -1.45
N GLU A 82 -14.06 -7.15 -0.63
CA GLU A 82 -13.27 -5.98 -0.92
C GLU A 82 -12.31 -6.22 -2.08
N ILE A 83 -11.78 -7.42 -2.21
CA ILE A 83 -10.97 -7.77 -3.37
C ILE A 83 -11.80 -7.61 -4.64
N ALA A 84 -13.05 -8.09 -4.61
CA ALA A 84 -13.93 -7.95 -5.78
C ALA A 84 -14.23 -6.49 -6.07
N ARG A 85 -14.46 -5.69 -5.02
CA ARG A 85 -14.81 -4.28 -5.18
C ARG A 85 -13.67 -3.48 -5.79
N THR A 86 -12.43 -3.80 -5.43
CA THR A 86 -11.26 -3.05 -5.88
C THR A 86 -10.55 -3.68 -7.06
N GLY A 87 -11.06 -4.81 -7.54
CA GLY A 87 -10.34 -5.59 -8.55
C GLY A 87 -10.00 -4.82 -9.80
N GLU A 88 -10.93 -4.02 -10.32
CA GLU A 88 -10.67 -3.27 -11.53
C GLU A 88 -9.60 -2.21 -11.31
N ILE A 89 -9.62 -1.58 -10.14
CA ILE A 89 -8.60 -0.57 -9.83
C ILE A 89 -7.22 -1.21 -9.75
N ALA A 90 -7.12 -2.28 -8.97
CA ALA A 90 -5.83 -2.94 -8.77
C ALA A 90 -5.30 -3.55 -10.07
N ALA A 91 -6.16 -4.21 -10.83
CA ALA A 91 -5.73 -4.84 -12.07
C ALA A 91 -5.33 -3.80 -13.11
N GLY A 92 -6.12 -2.74 -13.24
CA GLY A 92 -5.83 -1.69 -14.20
C GLY A 92 -4.50 -1.01 -13.90
N MET A 93 -4.30 -0.66 -12.63
CA MET A 93 -3.05 0.00 -12.25
C MET A 93 -1.86 -0.94 -12.38
N SER A 94 -2.05 -2.22 -12.11
CA SER A 94 -0.98 -3.20 -12.28
C SER A 94 -0.56 -3.29 -13.74
N LEU A 95 -1.53 -3.33 -14.65
CA LEU A 95 -1.23 -3.38 -16.07
C LEU A 95 -0.57 -2.09 -16.55
N GLU A 96 -1.09 -0.95 -16.13
CA GLU A 96 -0.57 0.34 -16.57
C GLU A 96 0.88 0.55 -16.13
N ASN A 97 1.23 -0.01 -14.98
CA ASN A 97 2.56 0.21 -14.41
C ASN A 97 3.48 -0.98 -14.51
N ASN A 98 3.01 -2.05 -15.14
CA ASN A 98 3.79 -3.27 -15.34
C ASN A 98 4.32 -3.82 -14.01
N VAL A 99 3.44 -3.89 -13.02
CA VAL A 99 3.76 -4.41 -11.68
C VAL A 99 2.57 -5.25 -11.20
N VAL A 100 2.75 -5.89 -10.05
CA VAL A 100 1.65 -6.58 -9.39
C VAL A 100 1.37 -5.86 -8.08
N ILE A 101 0.15 -5.35 -7.92
CA ILE A 101 -0.30 -4.71 -6.70
C ILE A 101 -1.13 -5.74 -5.94
N SER A 102 -0.67 -6.08 -4.74
CA SER A 102 -1.31 -7.09 -3.91
C SER A 102 -1.89 -6.39 -2.68
N CYS A 103 -3.21 -6.40 -2.56
CA CYS A 103 -3.89 -5.71 -1.47
C CYS A 103 -4.42 -6.70 -0.44
N THR A 104 -4.19 -6.39 0.83
CA THR A 104 -4.73 -7.14 1.95
C THR A 104 -5.67 -6.21 2.71
N PHE A 105 -6.88 -6.68 3.00
CA PHE A 105 -7.91 -5.84 3.63
C PHE A 105 -8.18 -6.32 5.05
N ILE A 106 -8.15 -5.38 6.00
CA ILE A 106 -8.50 -5.68 7.38
C ILE A 106 -9.31 -4.52 7.97
N SER A 107 -9.99 -4.78 9.07
CA SER A 107 -10.72 -3.72 9.76
C SER A 107 -9.77 -2.92 10.65
N ALA A 108 -10.19 -1.69 10.99
CA ALA A 108 -9.41 -0.87 11.91
C ALA A 108 -9.24 -1.57 13.25
N ASP A 109 -10.26 -2.30 13.70
CA ASP A 109 -10.18 -3.02 14.95
C ASP A 109 -9.11 -4.11 14.89
N GLN A 110 -9.08 -4.87 13.81
CA GLN A 110 -8.04 -5.89 13.61
C GLN A 110 -6.66 -5.28 13.53
N PHE A 111 -6.54 -4.16 12.86
CA PHE A 111 -5.26 -3.48 12.72
C PHE A 111 -4.67 -3.14 14.09
N GLU A 112 -5.51 -2.74 15.03
CA GLU A 112 -5.04 -2.34 16.34
C GLU A 112 -4.81 -3.50 17.30
N ARG A 113 -5.58 -4.58 17.15
CA ARG A 113 -5.57 -5.65 18.14
C ARG A 113 -4.90 -6.94 17.71
N GLU A 114 -4.90 -7.20 16.41
CA GLU A 114 -4.39 -8.49 15.95
C GLU A 114 -2.89 -8.61 16.11
N GLU A 115 -2.45 -9.75 16.63
CA GLU A 115 -1.04 -10.00 16.89
C GLU A 115 -0.47 -11.12 15.99
N SER A 116 -1.00 -11.23 14.78
CA SER A 116 -0.46 -12.19 13.82
C SER A 116 0.92 -11.74 13.36
N PRO A 117 1.74 -12.66 12.82
CA PRO A 117 3.05 -12.27 12.28
C PRO A 117 2.95 -11.18 11.22
N LEU A 118 1.92 -11.22 10.38
CA LEU A 118 1.72 -10.19 9.37
C LEU A 118 1.54 -8.83 10.02
N MET A 119 0.65 -8.75 11.02
CA MET A 119 0.35 -7.47 11.64
C MET A 119 1.52 -6.93 12.43
N ILE A 120 2.27 -7.80 13.07
CA ILE A 120 3.46 -7.39 13.78
C ILE A 120 4.46 -6.77 12.80
N ASN A 121 4.66 -7.41 11.65
CA ASN A 121 5.59 -6.90 10.65
C ASN A 121 5.11 -5.59 10.04
N VAL A 122 3.80 -5.49 9.77
CA VAL A 122 3.27 -4.26 9.18
C VAL A 122 3.43 -3.09 10.13
N ARG A 123 3.15 -3.29 11.41
CA ARG A 123 3.30 -2.19 12.38
C ARG A 123 4.74 -1.78 12.53
N ARG A 124 5.68 -2.71 12.37
CA ARG A 124 7.10 -2.41 12.54
C ARG A 124 7.73 -1.82 11.30
N GLU A 125 7.37 -2.32 10.12
CA GLU A 125 8.03 -1.97 8.88
C GLU A 125 7.18 -1.19 7.90
N GLY A 126 5.88 -1.15 8.11
CA GLY A 126 4.97 -0.53 7.15
C GLY A 126 5.17 0.96 7.04
N VAL A 127 4.92 1.48 5.85
CA VAL A 127 5.05 2.90 5.54
C VAL A 127 3.68 3.41 5.13
N PRO A 128 3.17 4.44 5.82
CA PRO A 128 1.88 5.03 5.42
C PRO A 128 1.95 5.59 4.01
N VAL A 129 0.87 5.42 3.29
CA VAL A 129 0.77 5.93 1.92
C VAL A 129 0.00 7.22 1.89
#